data_c0b0c05e80cb5e31b63435816341d02c
#
_entry.id   c0b0c05e80cb5e31b63435816341d02c
#
_cell.length_a   1.000
_cell.length_b   1.000
_cell.length_c   1.000
_cell.angle_alpha   90.00
_cell.angle_beta   90.00
_cell.angle_gamma   90.00
#
_symmetry.space_group_name_H-M   'P 1'
#
loop_
_entity.id
_entity.type
_entity.pdbx_description
1 polymer ?
#
loop_
_entity_poly.entity_id
_entity_poly.type
_entity_poly.pdbx_seq_one_letter_code
_entity_poly.pdbx_strand_id
1 'polypeptide(L)'
;MGKTICEYYSNVTAKPVDWLWYPYIPYGKLTVIQGDPGEGKSTFVLNLVSLLTNGQKMPDGYRLPGPGVAIYQCAEDGMADTIKPRLMKAGANCDRVAYIIDDDIALTLEDGRIEAAIEETGATAFIIDPLQAFIPPDADMQSATKMRSVMRKLASTAEKHHCAVILIGHMNKGNGAKNLYRGLGSIDIAAIA
;
A
#
# COMPACT_ATOMS: atom_id res chain seq x y z
N MET A 1 31.16 21.98 -8.65
CA MET A 1 30.12 21.96 -9.70
C MET A 1 28.79 22.29 -9.05
N GLY A 2 28.15 23.40 -9.45
CA GLY A 2 26.83 23.77 -8.93
C GLY A 2 25.80 22.74 -9.32
N LYS A 3 24.93 22.37 -8.36
CA LYS A 3 23.82 21.42 -8.60
C LYS A 3 22.81 22.11 -9.53
N THR A 4 22.51 21.50 -10.66
CA THR A 4 21.50 22.01 -11.60
C THR A 4 20.16 22.07 -10.89
N ILE A 5 19.45 23.22 -10.92
CA ILE A 5 18.19 23.44 -10.21
C ILE A 5 16.98 23.07 -11.11
N CYS A 6 17.14 23.18 -12.43
CA CYS A 6 16.09 22.93 -13.42
C CYS A 6 16.58 21.99 -14.52
N GLU A 7 15.69 21.15 -15.01
CA GLU A 7 15.90 20.30 -16.18
C GLU A 7 14.75 20.50 -17.16
N TYR A 8 15.06 20.47 -18.48
CA TYR A 8 14.05 20.56 -19.52
C TYR A 8 13.43 19.21 -19.79
N TYR A 9 12.11 19.16 -20.01
CA TYR A 9 11.39 17.94 -20.36
C TYR A 9 11.92 17.23 -21.62
N SER A 10 12.54 17.96 -22.53
CA SER A 10 13.23 17.39 -23.69
C SER A 10 14.37 16.43 -23.33
N ASN A 11 14.95 16.57 -22.14
CA ASN A 11 16.02 15.71 -21.64
C ASN A 11 15.47 14.50 -20.85
N VAL A 12 14.16 14.49 -20.55
CA VAL A 12 13.52 13.42 -19.79
C VAL A 12 13.08 12.32 -20.75
N THR A 13 13.59 11.11 -20.55
CA THR A 13 13.11 9.94 -21.29
C THR A 13 11.78 9.46 -20.72
N ALA A 14 10.74 9.49 -21.54
CA ALA A 14 9.45 8.93 -21.16
C ALA A 14 9.55 7.41 -20.90
N LYS A 15 9.02 6.96 -19.79
CA LYS A 15 8.95 5.54 -19.42
C LYS A 15 7.49 5.11 -19.29
N PRO A 16 7.13 3.92 -19.78
CA PRO A 16 5.81 3.36 -19.51
C PRO A 16 5.64 3.11 -18.01
N VAL A 17 4.41 3.11 -17.55
CA VAL A 17 4.08 2.68 -16.18
C VAL A 17 4.02 1.16 -16.16
N ASP A 18 4.74 0.54 -15.24
CA ASP A 18 4.64 -0.89 -14.99
C ASP A 18 3.52 -1.16 -13.98
N TRP A 19 2.79 -2.26 -14.17
CA TRP A 19 1.59 -2.56 -13.42
C TRP A 19 1.66 -3.92 -12.74
N LEU A 20 1.35 -3.94 -11.44
CA LEU A 20 1.00 -5.17 -10.77
C LEU A 20 -0.37 -5.64 -11.25
N TRP A 21 -1.32 -4.73 -11.44
CA TRP A 21 -2.63 -5.01 -12.04
C TRP A 21 -3.13 -3.80 -12.84
N TYR A 22 -3.05 -3.88 -14.15
CA TYR A 22 -3.51 -2.81 -15.04
C TYR A 22 -5.05 -2.73 -15.09
N PRO A 23 -5.65 -1.55 -15.04
CA PRO A 23 -5.06 -0.22 -14.82
C PRO A 23 -5.16 0.26 -13.36
N TYR A 24 -5.23 -0.64 -12.40
CA TYR A 24 -5.64 -0.33 -11.01
C TYR A 24 -4.46 -0.18 -10.04
N ILE A 25 -3.45 -1.02 -10.15
CA ILE A 25 -2.35 -1.07 -9.16
C ILE A 25 -1.00 -1.02 -9.90
N PRO A 26 -0.37 0.16 -9.99
CA PRO A 26 0.94 0.31 -10.59
C PRO A 26 2.04 -0.12 -9.61
N TYR A 27 3.16 -0.61 -10.14
CA TYR A 27 4.39 -0.75 -9.37
C TYR A 27 5.01 0.61 -9.07
N GLY A 28 5.71 0.72 -7.95
CA GLY A 28 6.43 1.93 -7.56
C GLY A 28 5.51 3.11 -7.19
N LYS A 29 4.23 2.85 -6.95
CA LYS A 29 3.24 3.88 -6.63
C LYS A 29 2.38 3.46 -5.43
N LEU A 30 1.63 4.42 -4.88
CA LEU A 30 0.63 4.19 -3.85
C LEU A 30 -0.73 3.97 -4.52
N THR A 31 -1.48 2.99 -4.03
CA THR A 31 -2.89 2.76 -4.39
C THR A 31 -3.72 2.77 -3.12
N VAL A 32 -4.80 3.54 -3.09
CA VAL A 32 -5.71 3.61 -1.95
C VAL A 32 -6.99 2.82 -2.27
N ILE A 33 -7.33 1.87 -1.40
CA ILE A 33 -8.60 1.14 -1.42
C ILE A 33 -9.40 1.61 -0.22
N GLN A 34 -10.49 2.32 -0.45
CA GLN A 34 -11.30 2.87 0.61
C GLN A 34 -12.77 2.51 0.46
N GLY A 35 -13.49 2.48 1.57
CA GLY A 35 -14.92 2.17 1.62
C GLY A 35 -15.39 2.08 3.06
N ASP A 36 -16.71 1.91 3.25
CA ASP A 36 -17.29 1.78 4.59
C ASP A 36 -16.84 0.46 5.28
N PRO A 37 -16.81 0.42 6.62
CA PRO A 37 -16.52 -0.81 7.36
C PRO A 37 -17.46 -1.95 6.92
N GLY A 38 -16.92 -3.17 6.80
CA GLY A 38 -17.69 -4.35 6.40
C GLY A 38 -17.89 -4.55 4.90
N GLU A 39 -17.44 -3.66 4.04
CA GLU A 39 -17.56 -3.79 2.56
C GLU A 39 -16.59 -4.80 1.93
N GLY A 40 -15.82 -5.52 2.73
CA GLY A 40 -14.96 -6.61 2.26
C GLY A 40 -13.61 -6.17 1.68
N LYS A 41 -13.13 -4.95 1.96
CA LYS A 41 -11.84 -4.43 1.47
C LYS A 41 -10.67 -5.36 1.77
N SER A 42 -10.49 -5.75 3.05
CA SER A 42 -9.42 -6.66 3.47
C SER A 42 -9.56 -8.03 2.79
N THR A 43 -10.78 -8.56 2.69
CA THR A 43 -11.04 -9.82 1.97
C THR A 43 -10.66 -9.71 0.50
N PHE A 44 -11.00 -8.61 -0.15
CA PHE A 44 -10.61 -8.35 -1.54
C PHE A 44 -9.09 -8.34 -1.70
N VAL A 45 -8.37 -7.60 -0.83
CA VAL A 45 -6.91 -7.51 -0.90
C VAL A 45 -6.23 -8.84 -0.57
N LEU A 46 -6.74 -9.61 0.39
CA LEU A 46 -6.23 -10.96 0.67
C LEU A 46 -6.38 -11.90 -0.54
N ASN A 47 -7.47 -11.78 -1.32
CA ASN A 47 -7.59 -12.50 -2.58
C ASN A 47 -6.57 -12.02 -3.63
N LEU A 48 -6.30 -10.71 -3.73
CA LEU A 48 -5.23 -10.20 -4.61
C LEU A 48 -3.86 -10.75 -4.19
N VAL A 49 -3.57 -10.81 -2.88
CA VAL A 49 -2.34 -11.42 -2.35
C VAL A 49 -2.26 -12.90 -2.74
N SER A 50 -3.38 -13.64 -2.70
CA SER A 50 -3.41 -15.02 -3.17
C SER A 50 -3.04 -15.13 -4.64
N LEU A 51 -3.64 -14.32 -5.51
CA LEU A 51 -3.35 -14.31 -6.94
C LEU A 51 -1.88 -13.95 -7.21
N LEU A 52 -1.37 -12.92 -6.52
CA LEU A 52 0.02 -12.48 -6.63
C LEU A 52 1.00 -13.57 -6.23
N THR A 53 0.83 -14.17 -5.06
CA THR A 53 1.77 -15.14 -4.51
C THR A 53 1.82 -16.46 -5.27
N ASN A 54 0.77 -16.77 -6.02
CA ASN A 54 0.69 -17.93 -6.90
C ASN A 54 0.98 -17.60 -8.38
N GLY A 55 1.19 -16.34 -8.76
CA GLY A 55 1.39 -15.91 -10.15
C GLY A 55 0.17 -16.17 -11.04
N GLN A 56 -1.02 -16.11 -10.45
CA GLN A 56 -2.29 -16.34 -11.14
C GLN A 56 -2.75 -15.09 -11.88
N LYS A 57 -3.74 -15.24 -12.75
CA LYS A 57 -4.36 -14.10 -13.44
C LYS A 57 -5.23 -13.30 -12.47
N MET A 58 -5.23 -12.00 -12.65
CA MET A 58 -6.17 -11.10 -11.98
C MET A 58 -7.62 -11.34 -12.45
N PRO A 59 -8.64 -10.84 -11.72
CA PRO A 59 -10.05 -11.14 -12.01
C PRO A 59 -10.51 -10.78 -13.42
N ASP A 60 -9.91 -9.79 -14.05
CA ASP A 60 -10.16 -9.35 -15.42
C ASP A 60 -9.34 -10.11 -16.48
N GLY A 61 -8.54 -11.09 -16.05
CA GLY A 61 -7.67 -11.88 -16.91
C GLY A 61 -6.27 -11.31 -17.13
N TYR A 62 -5.94 -10.14 -16.52
CA TYR A 62 -4.58 -9.59 -16.57
C TYR A 62 -3.57 -10.60 -16.03
N ARG A 63 -2.48 -10.79 -16.75
CA ARG A 63 -1.46 -11.78 -16.40
C ARG A 63 -0.31 -11.14 -15.64
N LEU A 64 -0.03 -11.66 -14.46
CA LEU A 64 1.19 -11.35 -13.73
C LEU A 64 2.42 -11.93 -14.43
N PRO A 65 3.59 -11.27 -14.33
CA PRO A 65 4.85 -11.79 -14.88
C PRO A 65 5.31 -13.09 -14.21
N GLY A 66 4.85 -13.36 -12.98
CA GLY A 66 5.15 -14.55 -12.20
C GLY A 66 4.69 -14.39 -10.75
N PRO A 67 4.96 -15.40 -9.89
CA PRO A 67 4.66 -15.30 -8.46
C PRO A 67 5.49 -14.20 -7.80
N GLY A 68 4.81 -13.29 -7.08
CA GLY A 68 5.44 -12.23 -6.30
C GLY A 68 5.51 -12.54 -4.81
N VAL A 69 6.15 -11.65 -4.06
CA VAL A 69 6.15 -11.64 -2.59
C VAL A 69 5.33 -10.45 -2.10
N ALA A 70 4.51 -10.66 -1.09
CA ALA A 70 3.72 -9.62 -0.45
C ALA A 70 4.14 -9.44 1.01
N ILE A 71 4.18 -8.19 1.49
CA ILE A 71 4.18 -7.89 2.91
C ILE A 71 2.78 -7.41 3.25
N TYR A 72 2.11 -8.07 4.19
CA TYR A 72 0.76 -7.71 4.65
C TYR A 72 0.82 -7.30 6.12
N GLN A 73 0.69 -6.02 6.38
CA GLN A 73 0.72 -5.44 7.72
C GLN A 73 -0.69 -5.08 8.18
N CYS A 74 -1.13 -5.71 9.28
CA CYS A 74 -2.42 -5.47 9.89
C CYS A 74 -2.25 -5.06 11.35
N ALA A 75 -3.02 -4.05 11.81
CA ALA A 75 -2.99 -3.60 13.19
C ALA A 75 -4.25 -4.00 13.99
N GLU A 76 -5.32 -4.41 13.33
CA GLU A 76 -6.59 -4.70 14.00
C GLU A 76 -6.78 -6.19 14.28
N ASP A 77 -6.21 -7.06 13.47
CA ASP A 77 -6.40 -8.51 13.53
C ASP A 77 -5.10 -9.24 13.89
N GLY A 78 -5.17 -10.30 14.69
CA GLY A 78 -4.04 -11.13 15.05
C GLY A 78 -3.47 -11.91 13.85
N MET A 79 -2.15 -11.98 13.76
CA MET A 79 -1.47 -12.64 12.64
C MET A 79 -1.73 -14.14 12.61
N ALA A 80 -1.73 -14.80 13.78
CA ALA A 80 -1.82 -16.25 13.88
C ALA A 80 -3.25 -16.79 13.81
N ASP A 81 -4.19 -16.08 14.42
CA ASP A 81 -5.57 -16.53 14.62
C ASP A 81 -6.55 -15.97 13.58
N THR A 82 -6.20 -14.88 12.92
CA THR A 82 -7.10 -14.21 11.97
C THR A 82 -6.47 -14.07 10.58
N ILE A 83 -5.32 -13.41 10.45
CA ILE A 83 -4.77 -13.09 9.12
C ILE A 83 -4.28 -14.36 8.41
N LYS A 84 -3.47 -15.20 9.07
CA LYS A 84 -2.98 -16.44 8.47
C LYS A 84 -4.10 -17.39 8.04
N PRO A 85 -5.14 -17.66 8.86
CA PRO A 85 -6.29 -18.44 8.42
C PRO A 85 -7.03 -17.85 7.22
N ARG A 86 -7.18 -16.51 7.15
CA ARG A 86 -7.81 -15.84 6.00
C ARG A 86 -6.97 -15.96 4.73
N LEU A 87 -5.63 -15.80 4.82
CA LEU A 87 -4.71 -16.03 3.70
C LEU A 87 -4.81 -17.46 3.17
N MET A 88 -4.80 -18.45 4.08
CA MET A 88 -4.96 -19.87 3.70
C MET A 88 -6.32 -20.12 3.03
N LYS A 89 -7.39 -19.55 3.56
CA LYS A 89 -8.73 -19.68 2.97
C LYS A 89 -8.82 -19.03 1.59
N ALA A 90 -8.11 -17.92 1.38
CA ALA A 90 -7.98 -17.29 0.06
C ALA A 90 -7.09 -18.09 -0.90
N GLY A 91 -6.36 -19.10 -0.42
CA GLY A 91 -5.44 -19.90 -1.20
C GLY A 91 -4.07 -19.24 -1.44
N ALA A 92 -3.68 -18.28 -0.60
CA ALA A 92 -2.38 -17.62 -0.72
C ALA A 92 -1.23 -18.59 -0.41
N ASN A 93 -0.11 -18.45 -1.14
CA ASN A 93 1.13 -19.11 -0.78
C ASN A 93 1.78 -18.35 0.40
N CYS A 94 1.59 -18.85 1.62
CA CYS A 94 2.09 -18.21 2.83
C CYS A 94 3.62 -18.11 2.91
N ASP A 95 4.37 -18.91 2.16
CA ASP A 95 5.84 -18.79 2.07
C ASP A 95 6.29 -17.54 1.30
N ARG A 96 5.34 -16.85 0.67
CA ARG A 96 5.52 -15.60 -0.07
C ARG A 96 4.74 -14.43 0.53
N VAL A 97 4.24 -14.59 1.77
CA VAL A 97 3.59 -13.51 2.52
C VAL A 97 4.33 -13.29 3.82
N ALA A 98 4.90 -12.10 3.97
CA ALA A 98 5.61 -11.67 5.18
C ALA A 98 4.79 -10.60 5.93
N TYR A 99 5.19 -10.31 7.15
CA TYR A 99 4.78 -9.14 7.92
C TYR A 99 5.99 -8.59 8.70
N ILE A 100 5.95 -7.33 9.06
CA ILE A 100 7.00 -6.67 9.84
C ILE A 100 6.71 -6.91 11.32
N ILE A 101 7.70 -7.41 12.08
CA ILE A 101 7.59 -7.63 13.53
C ILE A 101 7.58 -6.26 14.22
N ASP A 102 6.52 -5.97 14.97
CA ASP A 102 6.30 -4.69 15.65
C ASP A 102 5.88 -4.83 17.12
N ASP A 103 6.20 -5.99 17.72
CA ASP A 103 5.81 -6.34 19.11
C ASP A 103 6.33 -5.34 20.16
N ASP A 104 7.57 -4.85 19.98
CA ASP A 104 8.21 -3.94 20.94
C ASP A 104 7.96 -2.45 20.61
N ILE A 105 7.87 -2.12 19.33
CA ILE A 105 7.71 -0.74 18.85
C ILE A 105 6.70 -0.75 17.70
N ALA A 106 5.57 -0.10 17.93
CA ALA A 106 4.52 0.03 16.92
C ALA A 106 5.08 0.58 15.60
N LEU A 107 4.71 -0.07 14.50
CA LEU A 107 5.10 0.36 13.16
C LEU A 107 4.33 1.63 12.76
N THR A 108 5.02 2.57 12.13
CA THR A 108 4.40 3.75 11.51
C THR A 108 4.79 3.86 10.04
N LEU A 109 4.05 4.64 9.26
CA LEU A 109 4.31 4.84 7.82
C LEU A 109 5.66 5.51 7.51
N GLU A 110 6.29 6.13 8.50
CA GLU A 110 7.62 6.76 8.37
C GLU A 110 8.77 5.85 8.83
N ASP A 111 8.45 4.64 9.31
CA ASP A 111 9.43 3.73 9.87
C ASP A 111 10.35 3.16 8.80
N GLY A 112 11.66 3.18 9.08
CA GLY A 112 12.68 2.62 8.18
C GLY A 112 12.60 1.10 8.03
N ARG A 113 11.93 0.40 8.95
CA ARG A 113 11.69 -1.05 8.85
C ARG A 113 10.86 -1.42 7.62
N ILE A 114 10.01 -0.51 7.11
CA ILE A 114 9.24 -0.75 5.88
C ILE A 114 10.19 -0.95 4.70
N GLU A 115 11.11 -0.02 4.51
CA GLU A 115 12.09 -0.10 3.43
C GLU A 115 13.00 -1.32 3.59
N ALA A 116 13.50 -1.57 4.80
CA ALA A 116 14.34 -2.73 5.10
C ALA A 116 13.62 -4.06 4.83
N ALA A 117 12.35 -4.18 5.20
CA ALA A 117 11.56 -5.39 4.97
C ALA A 117 11.27 -5.63 3.47
N ILE A 118 11.00 -4.56 2.70
CA ILE A 118 10.83 -4.66 1.24
C ILE A 118 12.14 -5.14 0.60
N GLU A 119 13.27 -4.61 1.05
CA GLU A 119 14.60 -4.97 0.54
C GLU A 119 14.99 -6.41 0.90
N GLU A 120 14.78 -6.82 2.15
CA GLU A 120 15.06 -8.17 2.65
C GLU A 120 14.23 -9.25 1.94
N THR A 121 12.94 -9.00 1.75
CA THR A 121 12.01 -9.99 1.19
C THR A 121 11.92 -9.95 -0.34
N GLY A 122 12.37 -8.89 -0.97
CA GLY A 122 12.11 -8.61 -2.39
C GLY A 122 10.62 -8.43 -2.68
N ALA A 123 9.87 -7.88 -1.73
CA ALA A 123 8.42 -7.73 -1.86
C ALA A 123 8.04 -6.86 -3.06
N THR A 124 7.15 -7.39 -3.87
CA THR A 124 6.57 -6.69 -5.02
C THR A 124 5.27 -5.96 -4.67
N ALA A 125 4.68 -6.29 -3.52
CA ALA A 125 3.53 -5.59 -2.94
C ALA A 125 3.71 -5.40 -1.44
N PHE A 126 3.38 -4.19 -0.93
CA PHE A 126 3.32 -3.87 0.49
C PHE A 126 1.92 -3.36 0.82
N ILE A 127 1.25 -4.03 1.75
CA ILE A 127 -0.15 -3.78 2.12
C ILE A 127 -0.22 -3.28 3.56
N ILE A 128 -0.98 -2.20 3.77
CA ILE A 128 -1.29 -1.61 5.08
C ILE A 128 -2.80 -1.69 5.32
N ASP A 129 -3.23 -2.33 6.43
CA ASP A 129 -4.64 -2.55 6.78
C ASP A 129 -4.91 -2.37 8.28
N PRO A 130 -5.62 -1.33 8.71
CA PRO A 130 -5.97 -0.13 7.95
C PRO A 130 -4.87 0.95 8.02
N LEU A 131 -4.81 1.83 7.03
CA LEU A 131 -3.89 2.95 6.97
C LEU A 131 -3.88 3.80 8.26
N GLN A 132 -5.05 4.03 8.85
CA GLN A 132 -5.23 4.88 10.02
C GLN A 132 -4.40 4.44 11.23
N ALA A 133 -4.23 3.14 11.41
CA ALA A 133 -3.52 2.58 12.55
C ALA A 133 -1.99 2.78 12.48
N PHE A 134 -1.47 3.10 11.30
CA PHE A 134 -0.03 3.26 11.07
C PHE A 134 0.41 4.71 10.88
N ILE A 135 -0.50 5.66 11.10
CA ILE A 135 -0.17 7.08 11.03
C ILE A 135 0.68 7.45 12.25
N PRO A 136 1.82 8.16 12.06
CA PRO A 136 2.64 8.58 13.18
C PRO A 136 1.84 9.41 14.18
N PRO A 137 2.07 9.26 15.53
CA PRO A 137 1.30 9.97 16.55
C PRO A 137 1.39 11.49 16.47
N ASP A 138 2.46 12.01 15.89
CA ASP A 138 2.68 13.45 15.68
C ASP A 138 2.11 13.95 14.34
N ALA A 139 1.56 13.04 13.53
CA ALA A 139 0.89 13.36 12.28
C ALA A 139 -0.64 13.35 12.48
N ASP A 140 -1.23 14.56 12.62
CA ASP A 140 -2.67 14.68 12.58
C ASP A 140 -3.18 14.38 11.17
N MET A 141 -4.15 13.46 11.03
CA MET A 141 -4.82 13.16 9.75
C MET A 141 -5.51 14.39 9.14
N GLN A 142 -5.81 15.41 9.96
CA GLN A 142 -6.38 16.67 9.50
C GLN A 142 -5.29 17.66 9.04
N SER A 143 -4.01 17.41 9.38
CA SER A 143 -2.90 18.21 8.90
C SER A 143 -2.43 17.74 7.52
N ALA A 144 -2.97 18.35 6.48
CA ALA A 144 -2.63 18.08 5.09
C ALA A 144 -1.11 18.09 4.82
N THR A 145 -0.39 19.03 5.42
CA THR A 145 1.06 19.19 5.21
C THR A 145 1.86 18.02 5.77
N LYS A 146 1.54 17.59 6.99
CA LYS A 146 2.26 16.46 7.63
C LYS A 146 1.94 15.17 6.91
N MET A 147 0.67 14.91 6.60
CA MET A 147 0.25 13.72 5.87
C MET A 147 0.90 13.64 4.48
N ARG A 148 1.01 14.78 3.78
CA ARG A 148 1.71 14.84 2.50
C ARG A 148 3.18 14.46 2.61
N SER A 149 3.87 14.85 3.70
CA SER A 149 5.26 14.45 3.95
C SER A 149 5.37 12.93 4.14
N VAL A 150 4.52 12.35 4.99
CA VAL A 150 4.46 10.90 5.25
C VAL A 150 4.24 10.11 3.95
N MET A 151 3.23 10.51 3.17
CA MET A 151 2.91 9.84 1.90
C MET A 151 4.04 9.96 0.86
N ARG A 152 4.72 11.12 0.78
CA ARG A 152 5.87 11.29 -0.12
C ARG A 152 7.02 10.36 0.23
N LYS A 153 7.32 10.17 1.51
CA LYS A 153 8.36 9.25 1.95
C LYS A 153 8.02 7.83 1.53
N LEU A 154 6.79 7.39 1.80
CA LEU A 154 6.31 6.06 1.42
C LEU A 154 6.30 5.87 -0.11
N ALA A 155 5.87 6.88 -0.88
CA ALA A 155 5.91 6.86 -2.34
C ALA A 155 7.35 6.77 -2.89
N SER A 156 8.30 7.47 -2.26
CA SER A 156 9.72 7.37 -2.62
C SER A 156 10.27 5.95 -2.39
N THR A 157 9.91 5.32 -1.27
CA THR A 157 10.27 3.92 -1.00
C THR A 157 9.65 2.97 -2.03
N ALA A 158 8.37 3.15 -2.35
CA ALA A 158 7.68 2.38 -3.39
C ALA A 158 8.40 2.47 -4.74
N GLU A 159 8.73 3.69 -5.18
CA GLU A 159 9.42 3.93 -6.45
C GLU A 159 10.83 3.35 -6.48
N LYS A 160 11.60 3.56 -5.40
CA LYS A 160 12.98 3.05 -5.27
C LYS A 160 13.05 1.52 -5.42
N HIS A 161 12.12 0.81 -4.81
CA HIS A 161 12.11 -0.66 -4.78
C HIS A 161 11.14 -1.30 -5.78
N HIS A 162 10.55 -0.50 -6.67
CA HIS A 162 9.54 -0.99 -7.64
C HIS A 162 8.45 -1.84 -7.00
N CYS A 163 8.04 -1.46 -5.78
CA CYS A 163 7.04 -2.15 -4.98
C CYS A 163 5.68 -1.44 -5.09
N ALA A 164 4.62 -2.17 -5.35
CA ALA A 164 3.26 -1.63 -5.32
C ALA A 164 2.81 -1.48 -3.86
N VAL A 165 2.47 -0.27 -3.42
CA VAL A 165 1.98 -0.04 -2.05
C VAL A 165 0.47 0.12 -2.07
N ILE A 166 -0.23 -0.73 -1.30
CA ILE A 166 -1.70 -0.76 -1.20
C ILE A 166 -2.10 -0.34 0.21
N LEU A 167 -2.84 0.76 0.30
CA LEU A 167 -3.30 1.36 1.54
C LEU A 167 -4.81 1.14 1.67
N ILE A 168 -5.23 0.35 2.66
CA ILE A 168 -6.64 0.13 2.96
C ILE A 168 -7.10 1.18 3.96
N GLY A 169 -8.12 1.96 3.60
CA GLY A 169 -8.66 3.03 4.42
C GLY A 169 -10.14 2.88 4.74
N HIS A 170 -10.54 3.29 5.94
CA HIS A 170 -11.95 3.41 6.30
C HIS A 170 -12.46 4.82 6.00
N MET A 171 -13.67 4.90 5.45
CA MET A 171 -14.34 6.20 5.27
C MET A 171 -14.90 6.70 6.60
N ASN A 172 -14.76 7.99 6.87
CA ASN A 172 -15.41 8.62 8.02
C ASN A 172 -16.93 8.65 7.84
N LYS A 173 -17.67 8.31 8.90
CA LYS A 173 -19.15 8.40 8.95
C LYS A 173 -19.66 9.84 9.02
N GLY A 174 -19.16 10.75 8.15
CA GLY A 174 -19.62 12.13 8.08
C GLY A 174 -20.97 12.23 7.38
N ASN A 175 -21.99 12.72 8.06
CA ASN A 175 -23.30 12.99 7.46
C ASN A 175 -23.19 14.11 6.39
N GLY A 176 -23.43 13.78 5.13
CA GLY A 176 -23.71 14.75 4.07
C GLY A 176 -22.53 15.22 3.20
N ALA A 177 -21.29 14.78 3.44
CA ALA A 177 -20.18 15.10 2.54
C ALA A 177 -20.18 14.18 1.30
N LYS A 178 -19.78 14.71 0.12
CA LYS A 178 -19.57 13.91 -1.09
C LYS A 178 -18.55 12.81 -0.80
N ASN A 179 -18.72 11.62 -1.36
CA ASN A 179 -17.86 10.43 -1.12
C ASN A 179 -16.36 10.72 -1.22
N LEU A 180 -15.95 11.65 -2.11
CA LEU A 180 -14.55 12.08 -2.25
C LEU A 180 -13.97 12.73 -0.98
N TYR A 181 -14.81 13.35 -0.14
CA TYR A 181 -14.39 14.03 1.10
C TYR A 181 -14.60 13.19 2.35
N ARG A 182 -15.22 12.01 2.23
CA ARG A 182 -15.43 11.06 3.34
C ARG A 182 -14.21 10.15 3.57
N GLY A 183 -13.27 10.12 2.60
CA GLY A 183 -12.05 9.33 2.68
C GLY A 183 -10.98 10.02 3.51
N LEU A 184 -10.33 9.28 4.37
CA LEU A 184 -9.01 9.51 4.99
C LEU A 184 -8.70 10.92 5.53
N GLY A 185 -9.69 11.75 5.87
CA GLY A 185 -9.52 13.03 6.57
C GLY A 185 -8.85 14.15 5.76
N SER A 186 -8.02 13.87 4.78
CA SER A 186 -7.46 14.88 3.88
C SER A 186 -7.54 14.44 2.42
N ILE A 187 -7.88 15.38 1.54
CA ILE A 187 -7.87 15.22 0.07
C ILE A 187 -6.46 14.86 -0.43
N ASP A 188 -5.43 15.21 0.33
CA ASP A 188 -4.04 15.04 -0.05
C ASP A 188 -3.58 13.59 -0.15
N ILE A 189 -4.18 12.66 0.58
CA ILE A 189 -3.86 11.23 0.47
C ILE A 189 -4.30 10.70 -0.90
N ALA A 190 -5.50 11.04 -1.33
CA ALA A 190 -6.01 10.66 -2.65
C ALA A 190 -5.31 11.37 -3.82
N ALA A 191 -4.67 12.51 -3.56
CA ALA A 191 -3.94 13.28 -4.58
C ALA A 191 -2.49 12.81 -4.79
N ILE A 192 -1.96 11.98 -3.88
CA ILE A 192 -0.59 11.44 -3.96
C ILE A 192 -0.60 9.97 -4.44
N ALA A 193 -1.71 9.26 -4.23
CA ALA A 193 -1.94 7.91 -4.74
C ALA A 193 -2.41 7.96 -6.19
#